data_dd913669cc02fcc586dccbbc47308e2c
#
_entry.id   dd913669cc02fcc586dccbbc47308e2c
#
_cell.length_a   1.000
_cell.length_b   1.000
_cell.length_c   1.000
_cell.angle_alpha   90.00
_cell.angle_beta   90.00
_cell.angle_gamma   90.00
#
_symmetry.space_group_name_H-M   'P 1'
#
loop_
_entity.id
_entity.type
_entity.pdbx_description
1 polymer ?
#
loop_
_entity_poly.entity_id
_entity_poly.type
_entity_poly.pdbx_seq_one_letter_code
_entity_poly.pdbx_strand_id
1 'polypeptide(L)'
;MNIVIIGLGGVGSILCDNLARYLNYSDIKASVSLVDGDYYETRNNERQTFIRLGDKAVVKCSEMSLKFNNVIFQDFNEFINEDNVSSLITEDSIVFLCVDNHISRKIISDYCQTLNNITIISGGNEYTDGNVQLYQRKGGVNVTASLTEYHPEIEFPEDQSPEDMSCEELSHSEPQLLFTNLTVATIMCWMFYAIHKEKDVTKYGEVYFDISSMATLAKTRNSKN
;
A
#
# COMPACT_ATOMS: atom_id res chain seq x y z
N MET A 1 10.69 13.85 -1.04
CA MET A 1 10.05 12.62 -1.55
C MET A 1 8.66 12.57 -0.95
N ASN A 2 7.62 12.46 -1.77
CA ASN A 2 6.25 12.31 -1.31
C ASN A 2 5.86 10.84 -1.29
N ILE A 3 5.38 10.36 -0.17
CA ILE A 3 4.95 8.98 0.03
C ILE A 3 3.50 9.01 0.51
N VAL A 4 2.66 8.14 -0.04
CA VAL A 4 1.28 7.96 0.40
C VAL A 4 1.10 6.49 0.77
N ILE A 5 0.68 6.20 2.00
CA ILE A 5 0.32 4.85 2.45
C ILE A 5 -1.18 4.80 2.61
N ILE A 6 -1.84 3.97 1.82
CA ILE A 6 -3.30 3.81 1.78
C ILE A 6 -3.66 2.44 2.32
N GLY A 7 -4.46 2.42 3.39
CA GLY A 7 -4.77 1.25 4.20
C GLY A 7 -3.72 0.99 5.29
N LEU A 8 -4.12 1.09 6.55
CA LEU A 8 -3.27 0.86 7.74
C LEU A 8 -3.72 -0.40 8.50
N GLY A 9 -4.20 -1.39 7.77
CA GLY A 9 -4.54 -2.71 8.27
C GLY A 9 -3.31 -3.54 8.65
N GLY A 10 -3.40 -4.87 8.49
CA GLY A 10 -2.32 -5.80 8.82
C GLY A 10 -1.01 -5.51 8.08
N VAL A 11 -1.07 -5.27 6.78
CA VAL A 11 0.11 -4.96 5.95
C VAL A 11 0.58 -3.52 6.18
N GLY A 12 -0.32 -2.53 6.06
CA GLY A 12 0.07 -1.13 6.05
C GLY A 12 0.60 -0.62 7.38
N SER A 13 0.09 -1.12 8.52
CA SER A 13 0.62 -0.74 9.84
C SER A 13 2.07 -1.23 10.03
N ILE A 14 2.38 -2.43 9.58
CA ILE A 14 3.73 -3.02 9.63
C ILE A 14 4.68 -2.30 8.68
N LEU A 15 4.22 -2.07 7.43
CA LEU A 15 4.97 -1.33 6.42
C LEU A 15 5.36 0.06 6.92
N CYS A 16 4.39 0.79 7.48
CA CYS A 16 4.58 2.16 7.98
C CYS A 16 5.71 2.24 9.01
N ASP A 17 5.73 1.37 10.02
CA ASP A 17 6.77 1.35 11.06
C ASP A 17 8.18 1.10 10.47
N ASN A 18 8.30 0.16 9.53
CA ASN A 18 9.59 -0.22 8.96
C ASN A 18 10.09 0.82 7.94
N LEU A 19 9.20 1.31 7.09
CA LEU A 19 9.52 2.34 6.10
C LEU A 19 9.91 3.65 6.80
N ALA A 20 9.14 4.09 7.81
CA ALA A 20 9.43 5.27 8.60
C ALA A 20 10.82 5.19 9.26
N ARG A 21 11.16 4.03 9.83
CA ARG A 21 12.50 3.78 10.39
C ARG A 21 13.59 3.93 9.34
N TYR A 22 13.42 3.31 8.17
CA TYR A 22 14.39 3.42 7.08
C TYR A 22 14.57 4.88 6.64
N LEU A 23 13.47 5.61 6.42
CA LEU A 23 13.50 7.01 6.00
C LEU A 23 14.17 7.92 7.04
N ASN A 24 13.87 7.71 8.33
CA ASN A 24 14.40 8.54 9.42
C ASN A 24 15.92 8.45 9.57
N TYR A 25 16.51 7.29 9.26
CA TYR A 25 17.96 7.04 9.38
C TYR A 25 18.69 7.03 8.04
N SER A 26 18.02 7.44 6.98
CA SER A 26 18.61 7.70 5.66
C SER A 26 18.68 9.20 5.39
N ASP A 27 19.45 9.59 4.38
CA ASP A 27 19.53 11.00 3.95
C ASP A 27 18.30 11.45 3.12
N ILE A 28 17.17 10.74 3.21
CA ILE A 28 15.96 11.01 2.46
C ILE A 28 15.07 11.96 3.26
N LYS A 29 14.83 13.17 2.73
CA LYS A 29 13.76 14.03 3.23
C LYS A 29 12.43 13.56 2.66
N ALA A 30 11.56 13.03 3.52
CA ALA A 30 10.27 12.49 3.12
C ALA A 30 9.11 13.13 3.88
N SER A 31 7.99 13.28 3.16
CA SER A 31 6.65 13.49 3.72
C SER A 31 5.84 12.23 3.47
N VAL A 32 5.17 11.72 4.49
CA VAL A 32 4.37 10.48 4.44
C VAL A 32 2.94 10.82 4.83
N SER A 33 2.03 10.66 3.87
CA SER A 33 0.58 10.75 4.08
C SER A 33 0.04 9.36 4.44
N LEU A 34 -0.69 9.27 5.54
CA LEU A 34 -1.31 8.06 6.05
C LEU A 34 -2.81 8.15 5.85
N VAL A 35 -3.38 7.30 4.99
CA VAL A 35 -4.80 7.33 4.59
C VAL A 35 -5.48 6.05 5.04
N ASP A 36 -6.47 6.16 5.93
CA ASP A 36 -7.30 5.04 6.39
C ASP A 36 -8.55 5.60 7.09
N GLY A 37 -9.75 5.17 6.70
CA GLY A 37 -11.02 5.60 7.28
C GLY A 37 -11.48 4.76 8.48
N ASP A 38 -10.75 3.68 8.81
CA ASP A 38 -11.14 2.74 9.85
C ASP A 38 -10.68 3.17 11.24
N TYR A 39 -11.34 2.53 12.22
CA TYR A 39 -10.99 2.60 13.63
C TYR A 39 -10.19 1.36 14.07
N TYR A 40 -9.11 1.56 14.84
CA TYR A 40 -8.36 0.48 15.45
C TYR A 40 -9.02 0.01 16.75
N GLU A 41 -9.34 -1.26 16.80
CA GLU A 41 -10.04 -1.92 17.91
C GLU A 41 -9.19 -3.05 18.51
N THR A 42 -9.55 -3.49 19.72
CA THR A 42 -8.83 -4.56 20.43
C THR A 42 -8.74 -5.87 19.63
N ARG A 43 -9.76 -6.20 18.84
CA ARG A 43 -9.78 -7.39 17.97
C ARG A 43 -8.71 -7.37 16.86
N ASN A 44 -8.15 -6.20 16.55
CA ASN A 44 -7.10 -6.06 15.54
C ASN A 44 -5.69 -6.35 16.08
N ASN A 45 -5.50 -6.51 17.41
CA ASN A 45 -4.20 -6.64 18.08
C ASN A 45 -3.36 -7.83 17.59
N GLU A 46 -3.99 -8.89 17.08
CA GLU A 46 -3.29 -10.09 16.63
C GLU A 46 -2.44 -9.87 15.36
N ARG A 47 -2.76 -8.84 14.57
CA ARG A 47 -2.16 -8.60 13.26
C ARG A 47 -1.80 -7.15 12.94
N GLN A 48 -2.22 -6.22 13.78
CA GLN A 48 -1.96 -4.79 13.60
C GLN A 48 -1.23 -4.23 14.82
N THR A 49 -0.38 -3.25 14.61
CA THR A 49 0.45 -2.63 15.66
C THR A 49 0.09 -1.16 15.80
N PHE A 50 -0.59 -0.81 16.89
CA PHE A 50 -0.93 0.57 17.26
C PHE A 50 -0.73 0.76 18.75
N ILE A 51 -0.36 1.98 19.16
CA ILE A 51 -0.09 2.29 20.57
C ILE A 51 -1.36 2.49 21.42
N ARG A 52 -2.51 2.72 20.78
CA ARG A 52 -3.81 2.95 21.43
C ARG A 52 -4.96 2.72 20.47
N LEU A 53 -6.17 2.57 21.00
CA LEU A 53 -7.41 2.57 20.20
C LEU A 53 -7.68 3.96 19.62
N GLY A 54 -8.33 4.02 18.47
CA GLY A 54 -8.66 5.27 17.78
C GLY A 54 -8.64 5.15 16.26
N ASP A 55 -8.91 6.24 15.56
CA ASP A 55 -8.83 6.31 14.11
C ASP A 55 -7.44 5.92 13.66
N LYS A 56 -7.33 4.93 12.78
CA LYS A 56 -6.06 4.31 12.40
C LYS A 56 -5.05 5.33 11.88
N ALA A 57 -5.47 6.20 10.96
CA ALA A 57 -4.58 7.22 10.39
C ALA A 57 -4.06 8.18 11.46
N VAL A 58 -4.95 8.70 12.32
CA VAL A 58 -4.61 9.66 13.39
C VAL A 58 -3.67 9.05 14.42
N VAL A 59 -3.98 7.81 14.88
CA VAL A 59 -3.15 7.12 15.88
C VAL A 59 -1.77 6.80 15.33
N LYS A 60 -1.70 6.26 14.09
CA LYS A 60 -0.41 5.89 13.47
C LYS A 60 0.41 7.14 13.16
N CYS A 61 -0.18 8.22 12.67
CA CYS A 61 0.50 9.49 12.44
C CYS A 61 1.13 10.04 13.73
N SER A 62 0.37 10.07 14.82
CA SER A 62 0.84 10.50 16.14
C SER A 62 2.01 9.62 16.62
N GLU A 63 1.88 8.30 16.49
CA GLU A 63 2.91 7.35 16.89
C GLU A 63 4.22 7.53 16.10
N MET A 64 4.13 7.64 14.78
CA MET A 64 5.29 7.81 13.90
C MET A 64 5.99 9.15 14.11
N SER A 65 5.22 10.22 14.30
CA SER A 65 5.75 11.57 14.58
C SER A 65 6.50 11.63 15.91
N LEU A 66 6.09 10.85 16.91
CA LEU A 66 6.81 10.76 18.19
C LEU A 66 8.10 9.94 18.08
N LYS A 67 8.14 8.93 17.21
CA LYS A 67 9.29 8.04 17.05
C LYS A 67 10.36 8.57 16.09
N PHE A 68 9.97 9.33 15.06
CA PHE A 68 10.81 9.65 13.91
C PHE A 68 10.77 11.14 13.57
N ASN A 69 11.80 11.88 13.91
CA ASN A 69 11.84 13.35 13.80
C ASN A 69 12.30 13.86 12.42
N ASN A 70 12.89 13.00 11.58
CA ASN A 70 13.39 13.37 10.26
C ASN A 70 12.39 13.12 9.13
N VAL A 71 11.19 12.63 9.45
CA VAL A 71 10.10 12.35 8.51
C VAL A 71 8.88 13.16 8.94
N ILE A 72 8.21 13.80 7.98
CA ILE A 72 6.97 14.54 8.22
C ILE A 72 5.81 13.58 7.97
N PHE A 73 4.91 13.42 8.93
CA PHE A 73 3.71 12.60 8.81
C PHE A 73 2.47 13.48 8.79
N GLN A 74 1.49 13.07 7.97
CA GLN A 74 0.16 13.67 7.89
C GLN A 74 -0.88 12.54 7.89
N ASP A 75 -2.00 12.74 8.56
CA ASP A 75 -3.10 11.79 8.63
C ASP A 75 -4.31 12.29 7.81
N PHE A 76 -4.96 11.34 7.17
CA PHE A 76 -6.20 11.51 6.45
C PHE A 76 -7.14 10.39 6.90
N ASN A 77 -8.07 10.75 7.81
CA ASN A 77 -9.04 9.81 8.37
C ASN A 77 -10.25 9.68 7.45
N GLU A 78 -10.04 9.07 6.30
CA GLU A 78 -11.05 8.89 5.26
C GLU A 78 -10.71 7.67 4.40
N PHE A 79 -11.73 7.04 3.82
CA PHE A 79 -11.53 6.05 2.77
C PHE A 79 -11.24 6.76 1.45
N ILE A 80 -10.42 6.11 0.60
CA ILE A 80 -10.13 6.64 -0.71
C ILE A 80 -11.28 6.33 -1.68
N ASN A 81 -11.69 7.33 -2.45
CA ASN A 81 -12.76 7.25 -3.43
C ASN A 81 -12.44 8.14 -4.65
N GLU A 82 -13.35 8.20 -5.63
CA GLU A 82 -13.18 8.99 -6.86
C GLU A 82 -13.10 10.51 -6.59
N ASP A 83 -13.75 11.00 -5.54
CA ASP A 83 -13.82 12.43 -5.22
C ASP A 83 -12.53 12.93 -4.56
N ASN A 84 -11.88 12.11 -3.71
CA ASN A 84 -10.72 12.53 -2.92
C ASN A 84 -9.37 12.05 -3.46
N VAL A 85 -9.33 11.06 -4.35
CA VAL A 85 -8.07 10.47 -4.86
C VAL A 85 -7.11 11.50 -5.44
N SER A 86 -7.63 12.52 -6.13
CA SER A 86 -6.81 13.58 -6.74
C SER A 86 -6.19 14.56 -5.73
N SER A 87 -6.79 14.68 -4.54
CA SER A 87 -6.24 15.50 -3.45
C SER A 87 -5.19 14.76 -2.61
N LEU A 88 -5.28 13.43 -2.56
CA LEU A 88 -4.41 12.56 -1.76
C LEU A 88 -3.16 12.09 -2.52
N ILE A 89 -3.28 11.88 -3.83
CA ILE A 89 -2.18 11.42 -4.68
C ILE A 89 -1.82 12.50 -5.70
N THR A 90 -0.56 12.91 -5.71
CA THR A 90 -0.04 13.94 -6.61
C THR A 90 1.10 13.40 -7.49
N GLU A 91 1.49 14.18 -8.51
CA GLU A 91 2.68 13.89 -9.34
C GLU A 91 3.91 13.57 -8.48
N ASP A 92 4.77 12.70 -8.97
CA ASP A 92 6.02 12.28 -8.35
C ASP A 92 5.86 11.56 -6.99
N SER A 93 4.65 11.15 -6.62
CA SER A 93 4.42 10.39 -5.39
C SER A 93 4.81 8.92 -5.54
N ILE A 94 5.19 8.31 -4.42
CA ILE A 94 5.28 6.85 -4.26
C ILE A 94 4.11 6.42 -3.40
N VAL A 95 3.20 5.63 -3.97
CA VAL A 95 1.99 5.15 -3.33
C VAL A 95 2.19 3.71 -2.88
N PHE A 96 2.05 3.46 -1.59
CA PHE A 96 1.93 2.12 -1.03
C PHE A 96 0.46 1.80 -0.84
N LEU A 97 -0.01 0.80 -1.56
CA LEU A 97 -1.40 0.40 -1.58
C LEU A 97 -1.58 -0.90 -0.79
N CYS A 98 -2.17 -0.78 0.40
CA CYS A 98 -2.30 -1.83 1.40
C CYS A 98 -3.76 -2.14 1.75
N VAL A 99 -4.69 -1.78 0.85
CA VAL A 99 -6.13 -2.07 0.99
C VAL A 99 -6.43 -3.52 0.62
N ASP A 100 -7.50 -4.07 1.15
CA ASP A 100 -7.97 -5.45 0.96
C ASP A 100 -9.11 -5.59 -0.06
N ASN A 101 -9.50 -4.50 -0.73
CA ASN A 101 -10.57 -4.49 -1.72
C ASN A 101 -10.09 -4.04 -3.11
N HIS A 102 -10.70 -4.59 -4.16
CA HIS A 102 -10.32 -4.32 -5.55
C HIS A 102 -10.88 -3.01 -6.08
N ILE A 103 -12.01 -2.54 -5.56
CA ILE A 103 -12.60 -1.27 -6.00
C ILE A 103 -11.67 -0.09 -5.69
N SER A 104 -11.11 -0.01 -4.48
CA SER A 104 -10.12 1.02 -4.14
C SER A 104 -8.84 0.89 -4.97
N ARG A 105 -8.38 -0.36 -5.24
CA ARG A 105 -7.23 -0.60 -6.12
C ARG A 105 -7.46 -0.09 -7.53
N LYS A 106 -8.68 -0.29 -8.07
CA LYS A 106 -9.07 0.19 -9.39
C LYS A 106 -9.09 1.72 -9.44
N ILE A 107 -9.78 2.38 -8.50
CA ILE A 107 -9.87 3.85 -8.43
C ILE A 107 -8.46 4.47 -8.44
N ILE A 108 -7.56 3.95 -7.60
CA ILE A 108 -6.19 4.45 -7.51
C ILE A 108 -5.41 4.16 -8.81
N SER A 109 -5.53 2.94 -9.36
CA SER A 109 -4.84 2.57 -10.60
C SER A 109 -5.28 3.45 -11.77
N ASP A 110 -6.59 3.67 -11.93
CA ASP A 110 -7.15 4.47 -13.02
C ASP A 110 -6.72 5.94 -12.90
N TYR A 111 -6.81 6.52 -11.71
CA TYR A 111 -6.35 7.88 -11.48
C TYR A 111 -4.85 8.04 -11.73
N CYS A 112 -4.02 7.14 -11.22
CA CYS A 112 -2.57 7.21 -11.37
C CYS A 112 -2.12 7.07 -12.82
N GLN A 113 -2.89 6.42 -13.69
CA GLN A 113 -2.62 6.37 -15.13
C GLN A 113 -2.82 7.73 -15.83
N THR A 114 -3.49 8.69 -15.21
CA THR A 114 -3.63 10.06 -15.72
C THR A 114 -2.42 10.96 -15.43
N LEU A 115 -1.59 10.60 -14.45
CA LEU A 115 -0.40 11.33 -14.04
C LEU A 115 0.78 11.03 -14.99
N ASN A 116 1.76 11.95 -15.05
CA ASN A 116 2.96 11.72 -15.87
C ASN A 116 4.02 10.89 -15.14
N ASN A 117 4.18 11.14 -13.84
CA ASN A 117 5.19 10.46 -13.03
C ASN A 117 4.55 9.94 -11.75
N ILE A 118 4.49 8.65 -11.61
CA ILE A 118 3.92 7.99 -10.42
C ILE A 118 4.55 6.61 -10.22
N THR A 119 4.63 6.19 -8.99
CA THR A 119 4.99 4.82 -8.64
C THR A 119 3.97 4.28 -7.65
N ILE A 120 3.38 3.12 -7.95
CA ILE A 120 2.52 2.37 -7.04
C ILE A 120 3.22 1.05 -6.67
N ILE A 121 3.27 0.75 -5.39
CA ILE A 121 3.65 -0.55 -4.83
C ILE A 121 2.42 -1.10 -4.13
N SER A 122 1.74 -2.06 -4.75
CA SER A 122 0.47 -2.62 -4.28
C SER A 122 0.70 -4.00 -3.70
N GLY A 123 0.38 -4.18 -2.43
CA GLY A 123 0.48 -5.46 -1.72
C GLY A 123 -0.90 -6.08 -1.47
N GLY A 124 -1.00 -7.39 -1.66
CA GLY A 124 -2.19 -8.18 -1.35
C GLY A 124 -1.80 -9.54 -0.80
N ASN A 125 -2.63 -10.09 0.08
CA ASN A 125 -2.42 -11.41 0.64
C ASN A 125 -3.74 -12.12 0.92
N GLU A 126 -3.68 -13.44 0.76
CA GLU A 126 -4.59 -14.42 1.31
C GLU A 126 -4.06 -14.91 2.68
N TYR A 127 -4.43 -16.12 3.12
CA TYR A 127 -4.01 -16.61 4.42
C TYR A 127 -2.51 -16.95 4.49
N THR A 128 -1.97 -17.69 3.51
CA THR A 128 -0.54 -18.11 3.50
C THR A 128 0.26 -17.60 2.31
N ASP A 129 -0.38 -17.00 1.34
CA ASP A 129 0.25 -16.51 0.11
C ASP A 129 -0.16 -15.08 -0.20
N GLY A 130 0.44 -14.51 -1.22
CA GLY A 130 0.15 -13.17 -1.64
C GLY A 130 1.04 -12.69 -2.77
N ASN A 131 0.84 -11.44 -3.14
CA ASN A 131 1.64 -10.79 -4.17
C ASN A 131 1.92 -9.32 -3.85
N VAL A 132 2.96 -8.81 -4.50
CA VAL A 132 3.25 -7.37 -4.52
C VAL A 132 3.48 -6.96 -5.96
N GLN A 133 2.70 -5.99 -6.44
CA GLN A 133 2.76 -5.44 -7.79
C GLN A 133 3.47 -4.09 -7.77
N LEU A 134 4.26 -3.82 -8.82
CA LEU A 134 4.89 -2.54 -9.07
C LEU A 134 4.33 -1.93 -10.35
N TYR A 135 3.66 -0.80 -10.24
CA TYR A 135 3.36 0.07 -11.37
C TYR A 135 4.23 1.31 -11.32
N GLN A 136 4.91 1.59 -12.41
CA GLN A 136 5.70 2.81 -12.57
C GLN A 136 5.40 3.47 -13.91
N ARG A 137 5.16 4.79 -13.86
CA ARG A 137 4.96 5.63 -15.02
C ARG A 137 5.95 6.81 -14.97
N LYS A 138 6.60 7.10 -16.07
CA LYS A 138 7.59 8.17 -16.20
C LYS A 138 7.38 8.93 -17.48
N GLY A 139 7.26 10.27 -17.41
CA GLY A 139 7.06 11.13 -18.56
C GLY A 139 5.83 10.75 -19.39
N GLY A 140 4.77 10.28 -18.74
CA GLY A 140 3.54 9.86 -19.41
C GLY A 140 3.60 8.47 -20.06
N VAL A 141 4.68 7.69 -19.84
CA VAL A 141 4.85 6.35 -20.43
C VAL A 141 4.91 5.29 -19.30
N ASN A 142 4.17 4.19 -19.48
CA ASN A 142 4.20 3.07 -18.53
C ASN A 142 5.54 2.33 -18.65
N VAL A 143 6.31 2.31 -17.56
CA VAL A 143 7.56 1.54 -17.44
C VAL A 143 7.26 0.08 -17.10
N THR A 144 6.27 -0.14 -16.24
CA THR A 144 5.70 -1.47 -15.92
C THR A 144 4.21 -1.46 -16.21
N ALA A 145 3.58 -2.62 -16.23
CA ALA A 145 2.14 -2.75 -16.42
C ALA A 145 1.35 -2.07 -15.29
N SER A 146 0.18 -1.51 -15.62
CA SER A 146 -0.77 -1.04 -14.60
C SER A 146 -1.30 -2.19 -13.75
N LEU A 147 -1.92 -1.88 -12.62
CA LEU A 147 -2.42 -2.93 -11.71
C LEU A 147 -3.51 -3.80 -12.37
N THR A 148 -4.27 -3.23 -13.31
CA THR A 148 -5.39 -3.89 -13.98
C THR A 148 -4.96 -4.79 -15.14
N GLU A 149 -3.81 -4.54 -15.81
CA GLU A 149 -3.43 -5.24 -17.05
C GLU A 149 -3.28 -6.77 -16.92
N TYR A 150 -2.95 -7.27 -15.75
CA TYR A 150 -2.75 -8.70 -15.48
C TYR A 150 -3.67 -9.26 -14.39
N HIS A 151 -4.54 -8.41 -13.83
CA HIS A 151 -5.42 -8.71 -12.72
C HIS A 151 -6.86 -8.29 -13.06
N PRO A 152 -7.61 -9.17 -13.75
CA PRO A 152 -9.00 -8.88 -14.14
C PRO A 152 -9.91 -8.65 -12.94
N GLU A 153 -9.59 -9.20 -11.77
CA GLU A 153 -10.30 -8.95 -10.52
C GLU A 153 -10.17 -7.51 -10.04
N ILE A 154 -9.10 -6.80 -10.41
CA ILE A 154 -8.93 -5.37 -10.15
C ILE A 154 -9.61 -4.55 -11.25
N GLU A 155 -9.57 -5.00 -12.51
CA GLU A 155 -10.19 -4.30 -13.63
C GLU A 155 -11.72 -4.33 -13.54
N PHE A 156 -12.29 -5.44 -13.08
CA PHE A 156 -13.72 -5.67 -12.93
C PHE A 156 -14.04 -6.10 -11.49
N PRO A 157 -13.93 -5.17 -10.51
CA PRO A 157 -14.13 -5.50 -9.10
C PRO A 157 -15.58 -5.90 -8.84
N GLU A 158 -15.77 -6.98 -8.08
CA GLU A 158 -17.08 -7.47 -7.64
C GLU A 158 -17.36 -7.10 -6.17
N ASP A 159 -16.37 -6.55 -5.46
CA ASP A 159 -16.47 -6.13 -4.06
C ASP A 159 -17.16 -4.76 -3.93
N GLN A 160 -17.52 -4.41 -2.69
CA GLN A 160 -18.16 -3.12 -2.37
C GLN A 160 -17.11 -2.11 -1.90
N SER A 161 -17.39 -0.82 -2.13
CA SER A 161 -16.59 0.24 -1.52
C SER A 161 -16.69 0.16 0.01
N PRO A 162 -15.57 0.34 0.75
CA PRO A 162 -15.62 0.41 2.21
C PRO A 162 -16.57 1.48 2.75
N GLU A 163 -16.84 2.56 2.00
CA GLU A 163 -17.80 3.61 2.36
C GLU A 163 -19.25 3.13 2.33
N ASP A 164 -19.56 2.15 1.47
CA ASP A 164 -20.90 1.60 1.30
C ASP A 164 -21.19 0.42 2.24
N MET A 165 -20.16 -0.07 2.95
CA MET A 165 -20.27 -1.20 3.86
C MET A 165 -20.80 -0.76 5.24
N SER A 166 -21.67 -1.57 5.80
CA SER A 166 -22.12 -1.37 7.20
C SER A 166 -21.00 -1.70 8.19
N CYS A 167 -21.08 -1.18 9.42
CA CYS A 167 -20.12 -1.50 10.49
C CYS A 167 -20.03 -3.01 10.78
N GLU A 168 -21.08 -3.78 10.53
CA GLU A 168 -21.08 -5.23 10.69
C GLU A 168 -20.28 -5.90 9.55
N GLU A 169 -20.45 -5.47 8.32
CA GLU A 169 -19.70 -5.98 7.15
C GLU A 169 -18.21 -5.64 7.23
N LEU A 170 -17.85 -4.41 7.61
CA LEU A 170 -16.46 -4.02 7.90
C LEU A 170 -15.83 -4.84 9.04
N SER A 171 -16.66 -5.42 9.92
CA SER A 171 -16.19 -6.27 11.00
C SER A 171 -15.83 -7.70 10.60
N HIS A 172 -16.32 -8.18 9.47
CA HIS A 172 -16.10 -9.52 8.92
C HIS A 172 -14.90 -9.55 7.96
N SER A 173 -13.73 -9.12 8.42
CA SER A 173 -12.51 -9.32 7.64
C SER A 173 -12.12 -10.80 7.63
N GLU A 174 -11.69 -11.30 6.48
CA GLU A 174 -11.12 -12.65 6.36
C GLU A 174 -9.94 -12.85 7.31
N PRO A 175 -9.74 -14.06 7.86
CA PRO A 175 -8.60 -14.33 8.72
C PRO A 175 -7.30 -14.05 7.98
N GLN A 176 -6.45 -13.21 8.57
CA GLN A 176 -5.13 -12.89 8.02
C GLN A 176 -4.05 -13.39 8.96
N LEU A 177 -3.05 -14.07 8.42
CA LEU A 177 -1.91 -14.51 9.21
C LEU A 177 -0.88 -13.37 9.32
N LEU A 178 -0.43 -13.08 10.53
CA LEU A 178 0.58 -12.05 10.81
C LEU A 178 1.83 -12.22 9.94
N PHE A 179 2.31 -13.44 9.75
CA PHE A 179 3.53 -13.70 8.96
C PHE A 179 3.35 -13.43 7.47
N THR A 180 2.14 -13.60 6.92
CA THR A 180 1.83 -13.24 5.56
C THR A 180 1.84 -11.71 5.40
N ASN A 181 1.23 -10.98 6.32
CA ASN A 181 1.27 -9.51 6.35
C ASN A 181 2.72 -8.97 6.45
N LEU A 182 3.56 -9.57 7.30
CA LEU A 182 4.98 -9.24 7.42
C LEU A 182 5.73 -9.46 6.10
N THR A 183 5.44 -10.57 5.40
CA THR A 183 6.09 -10.91 4.13
C THR A 183 5.72 -9.90 3.05
N VAL A 184 4.43 -9.56 2.90
CA VAL A 184 4.00 -8.49 1.97
C VAL A 184 4.71 -7.19 2.26
N ALA A 185 4.66 -6.70 3.51
CA ALA A 185 5.29 -5.45 3.92
C ALA A 185 6.81 -5.47 3.64
N THR A 186 7.47 -6.60 3.86
CA THR A 186 8.90 -6.77 3.57
C THR A 186 9.19 -6.66 2.07
N ILE A 187 8.42 -7.34 1.21
CA ILE A 187 8.59 -7.28 -0.25
C ILE A 187 8.31 -5.86 -0.76
N MET A 188 7.30 -5.16 -0.23
CA MET A 188 7.03 -3.76 -0.55
C MET A 188 8.23 -2.86 -0.21
N CYS A 189 8.85 -3.06 0.96
CA CYS A 189 10.08 -2.36 1.34
C CYS A 189 11.26 -2.69 0.41
N TRP A 190 11.41 -3.93 -0.08
CA TRP A 190 12.44 -4.29 -1.05
C TRP A 190 12.24 -3.59 -2.38
N MET A 191 11.01 -3.53 -2.89
CA MET A 191 10.69 -2.78 -4.12
C MET A 191 11.01 -1.29 -3.96
N PHE A 192 10.59 -0.69 -2.85
CA PHE A 192 10.93 0.71 -2.54
C PHE A 192 12.44 0.94 -2.52
N TYR A 193 13.19 0.06 -1.83
CA TYR A 193 14.65 0.16 -1.77
C TYR A 193 15.29 0.05 -3.16
N ALA A 194 14.81 -0.86 -4.00
CA ALA A 194 15.30 -1.03 -5.37
C ALA A 194 15.07 0.24 -6.21
N ILE A 195 13.87 0.83 -6.13
CA ILE A 195 13.52 2.07 -6.80
C ILE A 195 14.42 3.22 -6.31
N HIS A 196 14.54 3.37 -5.00
CA HIS A 196 15.35 4.43 -4.39
C HIS A 196 16.83 4.31 -4.78
N LYS A 197 17.35 3.11 -4.97
CA LYS A 197 18.74 2.86 -5.42
C LYS A 197 18.88 2.84 -6.94
N GLU A 198 17.90 3.32 -7.68
CA GLU A 198 17.88 3.38 -9.15
C GLU A 198 18.22 2.04 -9.82
N LYS A 199 17.81 0.94 -9.17
CA LYS A 199 17.94 -0.38 -9.78
C LYS A 199 16.93 -0.55 -10.90
N ASP A 200 17.26 -1.35 -11.88
CA ASP A 200 16.31 -1.74 -12.92
C ASP A 200 15.13 -2.50 -12.29
N VAL A 201 14.03 -1.76 -12.10
CA VAL A 201 12.82 -2.29 -11.46
C VAL A 201 11.91 -3.02 -12.44
N THR A 202 12.18 -2.95 -13.74
CA THR A 202 11.36 -3.63 -14.76
C THR A 202 11.36 -5.14 -14.60
N LYS A 203 12.40 -5.69 -13.95
CA LYS A 203 12.51 -7.11 -13.58
C LYS A 203 11.58 -7.54 -12.45
N TYR A 204 10.99 -6.59 -11.74
CA TYR A 204 10.23 -6.82 -10.51
C TYR A 204 8.79 -6.31 -10.63
N GLY A 205 8.21 -6.38 -11.80
CA GLY A 205 6.84 -5.94 -12.01
C GLY A 205 5.84 -6.58 -11.07
N GLU A 206 6.10 -7.84 -10.66
CA GLU A 206 5.29 -8.51 -9.64
C GLU A 206 6.08 -9.61 -8.93
N VAL A 207 5.90 -9.73 -7.61
CA VAL A 207 6.46 -10.81 -6.79
C VAL A 207 5.33 -11.55 -6.10
N TYR A 208 5.26 -12.86 -6.35
CA TYR A 208 4.40 -13.80 -5.63
C TYR A 208 5.18 -14.51 -4.55
N PHE A 209 4.52 -14.88 -3.48
CA PHE A 209 5.10 -15.71 -2.44
C PHE A 209 4.04 -16.63 -1.83
N ASP A 210 4.50 -17.73 -1.25
CA ASP A 210 3.71 -18.65 -0.44
C ASP A 210 4.57 -19.12 0.74
N ILE A 211 4.18 -18.73 1.95
CA ILE A 211 4.95 -19.05 3.15
C ILE A 211 4.83 -20.52 3.55
N SER A 212 3.77 -21.21 3.15
CA SER A 212 3.56 -22.62 3.45
C SER A 212 4.54 -23.52 2.69
N SER A 213 4.86 -23.15 1.45
CA SER A 213 5.82 -23.85 0.59
C SER A 213 7.22 -23.22 0.59
N MET A 214 7.44 -22.11 1.33
CA MET A 214 8.69 -21.32 1.33
C MET A 214 9.09 -20.83 -0.08
N ALA A 215 8.10 -20.59 -0.95
CA ALA A 215 8.33 -20.19 -2.33
C ALA A 215 8.23 -18.68 -2.50
N THR A 216 9.08 -18.14 -3.38
CA THR A 216 8.98 -16.75 -3.87
C THR A 216 9.30 -16.73 -5.36
N LEU A 217 8.48 -16.06 -6.15
CA LEU A 217 8.59 -15.96 -7.59
C LEU A 217 8.42 -14.53 -8.07
N ALA A 218 9.45 -13.96 -8.65
CA ALA A 218 9.35 -12.65 -9.33
C ALA A 218 8.97 -12.85 -10.81
N LYS A 219 8.04 -12.01 -11.28
CA LYS A 219 7.61 -11.96 -12.69
C LYS A 219 7.83 -10.57 -13.26
N THR A 220 8.36 -10.51 -14.48
CA THR A 220 8.36 -9.27 -15.25
C THR A 220 6.95 -8.99 -15.74
N ARG A 221 6.49 -7.75 -15.59
CA ARG A 221 5.18 -7.26 -16.06
C ARG A 221 5.41 -6.05 -16.97
N ASN A 222 5.57 -6.31 -18.24
CA ASN A 222 5.66 -5.24 -19.23
C ASN A 222 4.26 -4.71 -19.55
N SER A 223 4.14 -3.40 -19.76
CA SER A 223 2.91 -2.83 -20.29
C SER A 223 2.60 -3.44 -21.66
N LYS A 224 1.31 -3.72 -21.91
CA LYS A 224 0.82 -4.26 -23.18
C LYS A 224 0.61 -3.18 -24.25
N ASN A 225 0.84 -1.91 -23.87
CA ASN A 225 0.68 -0.73 -24.73
C ASN A 225 2.03 -0.22 -25.24
#